data_f801fc9ee7bfd7dffb40969be92f87b8
#
_entry.id   f801fc9ee7bfd7dffb40969be92f87b8
#
_cell.length_a   1.000
_cell.length_b   1.000
_cell.length_c   1.000
_cell.angle_alpha   90.00
_cell.angle_beta   90.00
_cell.angle_gamma   90.00
#
_symmetry.space_group_name_H-M   'P 1'
#
loop_
_entity.id
_entity.type
_entity.pdbx_description
1 polymer ?
#
loop_
_entity_poly.entity_id
_entity_poly.type
_entity_poly.pdbx_seq_one_letter_code
_entity_poly.pdbx_strand_id
1 'polypeptide(L)'
;MSQNNDSLTRFMLDGANVRGALVKLTRTWQTISSRIEYPSAVADYLGQSVAASALFISSIKIDGRLSIQMRGTGAIKTLFAECTTDGTLRGLSIFEPPIPAHIPLSDFGADSIMAITIERNTAPELEPQRYQGLVGFQAQDLASAFEQYFEQSEQLPTRIVLFSNAEQAVGLLIQQMPEQDRPADDWSRIQMLFDTVRAEELFSLDANELLYRLFHEESVRVLDSLALSFACSCSRERVETALISLGLDEMQQTLLENENITVHCDFCGQAYQFSQEQGLSLFWPKSSVPVSPSMH
;
A
#
# COMPACT_ATOMS: atom_id res chain seq x y z
N MET A 1 6.47 -12.00 -25.10
CA MET A 1 6.74 -11.44 -23.75
C MET A 1 5.56 -10.54 -23.44
N SER A 2 4.66 -10.96 -22.56
CA SER A 2 3.50 -10.15 -22.18
C SER A 2 4.01 -8.94 -21.39
N GLN A 3 3.78 -7.74 -21.94
CA GLN A 3 4.17 -6.49 -21.30
C GLN A 3 3.50 -6.41 -19.92
N ASN A 4 4.25 -5.99 -18.93
CA ASN A 4 3.69 -5.68 -17.61
C ASN A 4 2.84 -4.42 -17.77
N ASN A 5 1.52 -4.57 -17.76
CA ASN A 5 0.58 -3.46 -17.93
C ASN A 5 0.21 -2.79 -16.59
N ASP A 6 0.90 -3.17 -15.49
CA ASP A 6 0.65 -2.58 -14.17
C ASP A 6 1.17 -1.15 -14.18
N SER A 7 0.28 -0.21 -13.99
CA SER A 7 0.59 1.21 -14.14
C SER A 7 -0.27 2.11 -13.25
N LEU A 8 0.31 3.25 -12.92
CA LEU A 8 -0.35 4.40 -12.35
C LEU A 8 -0.30 5.52 -13.39
N THR A 9 -1.44 5.90 -13.94
CA THR A 9 -1.58 6.98 -14.92
C THR A 9 -2.11 8.23 -14.24
N ARG A 10 -1.37 9.34 -14.31
CA ARG A 10 -1.79 10.65 -13.77
C ARG A 10 -2.36 11.52 -14.87
N PHE A 11 -3.41 12.26 -14.57
CA PHE A 11 -4.08 13.14 -15.52
C PHE A 11 -4.61 14.42 -14.86
N MET A 12 -4.94 15.39 -15.68
CA MET A 12 -5.62 16.64 -15.30
C MET A 12 -6.88 16.80 -16.16
N LEU A 13 -7.91 17.37 -15.55
CA LEU A 13 -9.06 17.94 -16.23
C LEU A 13 -8.87 19.46 -16.17
N ASP A 14 -8.19 20.00 -17.18
CA ASP A 14 -7.74 21.39 -17.16
C ASP A 14 -8.92 22.37 -17.09
N GLY A 15 -10.06 22.03 -17.72
CA GLY A 15 -11.30 22.81 -17.67
C GLY A 15 -11.90 22.96 -16.28
N ALA A 16 -11.75 21.96 -15.41
CA ALA A 16 -12.36 21.92 -14.07
C ALA A 16 -11.35 22.06 -12.93
N ASN A 17 -10.06 22.20 -13.21
CA ASN A 17 -8.97 22.21 -12.22
C ASN A 17 -9.00 21.01 -11.29
N VAL A 18 -9.20 19.83 -11.86
CA VAL A 18 -9.25 18.55 -11.17
C VAL A 18 -8.06 17.70 -11.58
N ARG A 19 -7.28 17.24 -10.62
CA ARG A 19 -6.28 16.20 -10.87
C ARG A 19 -6.88 14.81 -10.67
N GLY A 20 -6.35 13.84 -11.39
CA GLY A 20 -6.77 12.46 -11.23
C GLY A 20 -5.63 11.48 -11.39
N ALA A 21 -5.88 10.27 -10.91
CA ALA A 21 -4.99 9.12 -11.01
C ALA A 21 -5.79 7.85 -11.25
N LEU A 22 -5.33 7.02 -12.16
CA LEU A 22 -5.87 5.70 -12.47
C LEU A 22 -4.80 4.65 -12.23
N VAL A 23 -5.11 3.63 -11.44
CA VAL A 23 -4.22 2.49 -11.18
C VAL A 23 -4.83 1.21 -11.75
N LYS A 24 -3.98 0.40 -12.38
CA LYS A 24 -4.30 -0.94 -12.86
C LYS A 24 -3.21 -1.90 -12.45
N LEU A 25 -3.57 -2.94 -11.70
CA LEU A 25 -2.65 -3.95 -11.18
C LEU A 25 -3.17 -5.33 -11.59
N THR A 26 -2.38 -6.07 -12.35
CA THR A 26 -2.65 -7.45 -12.74
C THR A 26 -1.58 -8.36 -12.14
N ARG A 27 -0.35 -8.29 -12.64
CA ARG A 27 0.74 -9.16 -12.18
C ARG A 27 1.19 -8.84 -10.76
N THR A 28 1.27 -7.56 -10.43
CA THR A 28 1.60 -7.12 -9.08
C THR A 28 0.59 -7.64 -8.08
N TRP A 29 -0.70 -7.49 -8.41
CA TRP A 29 -1.77 -8.01 -7.55
C TRP A 29 -1.72 -9.53 -7.42
N GLN A 30 -1.62 -10.26 -8.52
CA GLN A 30 -1.49 -11.73 -8.50
C GLN A 30 -0.27 -12.18 -7.69
N THR A 31 0.84 -11.46 -7.78
CA THR A 31 2.04 -11.76 -6.98
C THR A 31 1.78 -11.57 -5.49
N ILE A 32 1.08 -10.51 -5.08
CA ILE A 32 0.74 -10.24 -3.69
C ILE A 32 -0.27 -11.27 -3.18
N SER A 33 -1.37 -11.47 -3.91
CA SER A 33 -2.50 -12.32 -3.48
C SER A 33 -2.18 -13.81 -3.44
N SER A 34 -1.20 -14.27 -4.23
CA SER A 34 -0.80 -15.69 -4.26
C SER A 34 0.15 -16.11 -3.13
N ARG A 35 0.60 -15.18 -2.28
CA ARG A 35 1.55 -15.49 -1.18
C ARG A 35 0.92 -16.22 -0.02
N ILE A 36 -0.33 -15.91 0.25
CA ILE A 36 -1.15 -16.53 1.29
C ILE A 36 -2.49 -16.87 0.65
N GLU A 37 -3.08 -17.98 1.02
CA GLU A 37 -4.44 -18.30 0.60
C GLU A 37 -5.46 -17.43 1.34
N TYR A 38 -5.73 -16.26 0.76
CA TYR A 38 -6.70 -15.32 1.32
C TYR A 38 -8.13 -15.74 0.99
N PRO A 39 -9.05 -15.76 1.97
CA PRO A 39 -10.49 -15.78 1.67
C PRO A 39 -10.87 -14.62 0.76
N SER A 40 -11.84 -14.81 -0.15
CA SER A 40 -12.18 -13.83 -1.18
C SER A 40 -12.48 -12.43 -0.63
N ALA A 41 -13.22 -12.35 0.49
CA ALA A 41 -13.53 -11.09 1.14
C ALA A 41 -12.29 -10.37 1.70
N VAL A 42 -11.30 -11.11 2.20
CA VAL A 42 -10.02 -10.54 2.67
C VAL A 42 -9.17 -10.10 1.50
N ALA A 43 -9.09 -10.92 0.43
CA ALA A 43 -8.38 -10.59 -0.80
C ALA A 43 -8.92 -9.32 -1.45
N ASP A 44 -10.25 -9.13 -1.46
CA ASP A 44 -10.88 -7.93 -2.01
C ASP A 44 -10.43 -6.68 -1.26
N TYR A 45 -10.52 -6.66 0.07
CA TYR A 45 -10.03 -5.54 0.89
C TYR A 45 -8.53 -5.27 0.71
N LEU A 46 -7.72 -6.34 0.61
CA LEU A 46 -6.29 -6.19 0.39
C LEU A 46 -5.99 -5.59 -0.98
N GLY A 47 -6.64 -6.07 -2.04
CA GLY A 47 -6.48 -5.56 -3.40
C GLY A 47 -6.87 -4.09 -3.52
N GLN A 48 -8.01 -3.71 -2.94
CA GLN A 48 -8.45 -2.32 -2.86
C GLN A 48 -7.43 -1.43 -2.11
N SER A 49 -6.88 -1.92 -0.99
CA SER A 49 -5.87 -1.19 -0.21
C SER A 49 -4.55 -1.02 -0.97
N VAL A 50 -4.13 -2.04 -1.73
CA VAL A 50 -2.93 -1.97 -2.58
C VAL A 50 -3.13 -0.96 -3.71
N ALA A 51 -4.30 -0.98 -4.38
CA ALA A 51 -4.64 0.01 -5.39
C ALA A 51 -4.68 1.43 -4.81
N ALA A 52 -5.28 1.62 -3.63
CA ALA A 52 -5.33 2.91 -2.94
C ALA A 52 -3.93 3.43 -2.61
N SER A 53 -3.00 2.59 -2.14
CA SER A 53 -1.63 3.03 -1.83
C SER A 53 -0.91 3.60 -3.07
N ALA A 54 -1.14 3.00 -4.25
CA ALA A 54 -0.61 3.51 -5.51
C ALA A 54 -1.30 4.80 -5.97
N LEU A 55 -2.62 4.93 -5.76
CA LEU A 55 -3.32 6.20 -6.04
C LEU A 55 -2.78 7.34 -5.17
N PHE A 56 -2.58 7.10 -3.89
CA PHE A 56 -2.19 8.14 -2.94
C PHE A 56 -0.75 8.60 -3.12
N ILE A 57 0.17 7.70 -3.48
CA ILE A 57 1.55 8.08 -3.79
C ILE A 57 1.61 9.08 -4.95
N SER A 58 0.61 9.07 -5.87
CA SER A 58 0.55 9.99 -7.01
C SER A 58 0.44 11.46 -6.62
N SER A 59 -0.08 11.75 -5.43
CA SER A 59 -0.26 13.11 -4.91
C SER A 59 0.94 13.62 -4.12
N ILE A 60 1.91 12.76 -3.83
CA ILE A 60 3.07 13.07 -2.99
C ILE A 60 4.21 13.58 -3.87
N LYS A 61 4.79 14.73 -3.50
CA LYS A 61 5.89 15.39 -4.21
C LYS A 61 7.25 15.18 -3.52
N ILE A 62 7.44 14.02 -2.90
CA ILE A 62 8.67 13.69 -2.20
C ILE A 62 9.18 12.33 -2.68
N ASP A 63 10.47 12.11 -2.60
CA ASP A 63 11.04 10.78 -2.71
C ASP A 63 10.79 10.02 -1.40
N GLY A 64 10.18 8.82 -1.49
CA GLY A 64 9.82 8.06 -0.30
C GLY A 64 8.79 6.97 -0.54
N ARG A 65 8.01 6.70 0.49
CA ARG A 65 6.94 5.70 0.47
C ARG A 65 5.71 6.16 1.22
N LEU A 66 4.58 5.61 0.81
CA LEU A 66 3.31 5.73 1.50
C LEU A 66 2.84 4.35 1.91
N SER A 67 2.45 4.20 3.16
CA SER A 67 1.78 2.99 3.65
C SER A 67 0.40 3.31 4.20
N ILE A 68 -0.53 2.40 3.92
CA ILE A 68 -1.87 2.36 4.50
C ILE A 68 -1.90 1.17 5.44
N GLN A 69 -2.22 1.41 6.70
CA GLN A 69 -2.41 0.36 7.68
C GLN A 69 -3.78 0.53 8.32
N MET A 70 -4.59 -0.51 8.26
CA MET A 70 -5.82 -0.61 9.00
C MET A 70 -5.68 -1.69 10.07
N ARG A 71 -6.09 -1.38 11.29
CA ARG A 71 -6.16 -2.32 12.39
C ARG A 71 -7.59 -2.45 12.86
N GLY A 72 -8.03 -3.69 12.99
CA GLY A 72 -9.38 -4.04 13.42
C GLY A 72 -9.36 -5.04 14.57
N THR A 73 -10.47 -5.09 15.29
CA THR A 73 -10.72 -6.07 16.36
C THR A 73 -11.63 -7.21 15.89
N GLY A 74 -12.17 -7.10 14.68
CA GLY A 74 -13.01 -8.12 14.03
C GLY A 74 -12.21 -9.28 13.42
N ALA A 75 -12.80 -9.93 12.42
CA ALA A 75 -12.18 -11.06 11.70
C ALA A 75 -10.90 -10.68 10.94
N ILE A 76 -10.84 -9.46 10.37
CA ILE A 76 -9.61 -8.90 9.80
C ILE A 76 -8.90 -8.09 10.87
N LYS A 77 -7.72 -8.52 11.25
CA LYS A 77 -6.90 -7.89 12.30
C LYS A 77 -6.03 -6.77 11.75
N THR A 78 -5.50 -6.96 10.55
CA THR A 78 -4.63 -5.97 9.91
C THR A 78 -4.79 -6.05 8.39
N LEU A 79 -4.88 -4.89 7.76
CA LEU A 79 -4.59 -4.70 6.34
C LEU A 79 -3.41 -3.76 6.24
N PHE A 80 -2.43 -4.13 5.45
CA PHE A 80 -1.27 -3.31 5.16
C PHE A 80 -1.01 -3.26 3.66
N ALA A 81 -0.84 -2.07 3.11
CA ALA A 81 -0.43 -1.83 1.74
C ALA A 81 0.59 -0.70 1.70
N GLU A 82 1.61 -0.83 0.88
CA GLU A 82 2.67 0.18 0.72
C GLU A 82 3.00 0.35 -0.76
N CYS A 83 3.18 1.61 -1.17
CA CYS A 83 3.70 1.98 -2.47
C CYS A 83 4.85 2.97 -2.30
N THR A 84 5.94 2.78 -3.07
CA THR A 84 7.05 3.73 -3.15
C THR A 84 6.88 4.67 -4.33
N THR A 85 7.57 5.81 -4.30
CA THR A 85 7.61 6.75 -5.42
C THR A 85 8.26 6.17 -6.68
N ASP A 86 9.05 5.09 -6.54
CA ASP A 86 9.60 4.32 -7.67
C ASP A 86 8.62 3.30 -8.26
N GLY A 87 7.39 3.21 -7.74
CA GLY A 87 6.35 2.32 -8.23
C GLY A 87 6.45 0.89 -7.73
N THR A 88 7.15 0.63 -6.62
CA THR A 88 7.14 -0.70 -6.00
C THR A 88 6.04 -0.83 -4.97
N LEU A 89 5.36 -1.98 -4.97
CA LEU A 89 4.20 -2.28 -4.13
C LEU A 89 4.40 -3.56 -3.33
N ARG A 90 3.85 -3.56 -2.12
CA ARG A 90 3.65 -4.76 -1.30
C ARG A 90 2.41 -4.61 -0.42
N GLY A 91 1.85 -5.73 -0.02
CA GLY A 91 0.71 -5.74 0.88
C GLY A 91 0.56 -7.09 1.56
N LEU A 92 -0.13 -7.08 2.70
CA LEU A 92 -0.54 -8.28 3.43
C LEU A 92 -1.80 -8.03 4.24
N SER A 93 -2.51 -9.09 4.58
CA SER A 93 -3.58 -9.06 5.57
C SER A 93 -3.36 -10.14 6.62
N ILE A 94 -3.67 -9.80 7.88
CA ILE A 94 -3.75 -10.75 8.99
C ILE A 94 -5.23 -10.89 9.34
N PHE A 95 -5.71 -12.12 9.41
CA PHE A 95 -7.11 -12.44 9.66
C PHE A 95 -7.25 -13.70 10.52
N GLU A 96 -8.39 -13.84 11.18
CA GLU A 96 -8.73 -15.01 12.00
C GLU A 96 -10.00 -15.68 11.46
N PRO A 97 -9.94 -16.96 11.07
CA PRO A 97 -11.13 -17.71 10.69
C PRO A 97 -12.11 -17.90 11.85
N PRO A 98 -13.42 -18.05 11.60
CA PRO A 98 -14.04 -18.15 10.26
C PRO A 98 -14.23 -16.79 9.58
N ILE A 99 -14.01 -16.74 8.26
CA ILE A 99 -14.22 -15.54 7.47
C ILE A 99 -15.53 -15.67 6.68
N PRO A 100 -16.52 -14.77 6.87
CA PRO A 100 -17.72 -14.74 6.06
C PRO A 100 -17.41 -14.44 4.59
N ALA A 101 -18.29 -14.86 3.67
CA ALA A 101 -18.15 -14.56 2.25
C ALA A 101 -18.20 -13.06 1.94
N HIS A 102 -18.89 -12.28 2.80
CA HIS A 102 -18.93 -10.82 2.77
C HIS A 102 -18.65 -10.28 4.17
N ILE A 103 -17.75 -9.33 4.27
CA ILE A 103 -17.40 -8.65 5.53
C ILE A 103 -17.71 -7.17 5.32
N PRO A 104 -18.71 -6.60 5.97
CA PRO A 104 -18.89 -5.14 5.97
C PRO A 104 -17.71 -4.47 6.68
N LEU A 105 -17.40 -3.24 6.29
CA LEU A 105 -16.29 -2.50 6.92
C LEU A 105 -16.49 -2.30 8.43
N SER A 106 -17.75 -2.22 8.88
CA SER A 106 -18.12 -2.19 10.31
C SER A 106 -17.62 -3.40 11.11
N ASP A 107 -17.40 -4.54 10.45
CA ASP A 107 -16.95 -5.77 11.10
C ASP A 107 -15.44 -5.81 11.36
N PHE A 108 -14.71 -4.76 10.96
CA PHE A 108 -13.36 -4.52 11.46
C PHE A 108 -13.36 -4.20 12.97
N GLY A 109 -14.51 -3.77 13.51
CA GLY A 109 -14.74 -3.46 14.92
C GLY A 109 -14.87 -1.96 15.20
N ALA A 110 -15.53 -1.62 16.30
CA ALA A 110 -15.86 -0.23 16.64
C ALA A 110 -14.63 0.67 16.87
N ASP A 111 -13.52 0.07 17.31
CA ASP A 111 -12.25 0.77 17.59
C ASP A 111 -11.24 0.63 16.45
N SER A 112 -11.70 0.33 15.24
CA SER A 112 -10.83 0.23 14.07
C SER A 112 -10.20 1.56 13.74
N ILE A 113 -8.92 1.53 13.39
CA ILE A 113 -8.13 2.71 13.08
C ILE A 113 -7.46 2.51 11.71
N MET A 114 -7.53 3.54 10.88
CA MET A 114 -6.74 3.65 9.67
C MET A 114 -5.57 4.63 9.90
N ALA A 115 -4.36 4.20 9.59
CA ALA A 115 -3.17 5.03 9.59
C ALA A 115 -2.64 5.14 8.16
N ILE A 116 -2.51 6.36 7.65
CA ILE A 116 -1.79 6.64 6.42
C ILE A 116 -0.47 7.28 6.80
N THR A 117 0.63 6.62 6.47
CA THR A 117 1.97 7.05 6.85
C THR A 117 2.76 7.37 5.59
N ILE A 118 3.32 8.57 5.54
CA ILE A 118 4.24 9.01 4.51
C ILE A 118 5.63 9.09 5.13
N GLU A 119 6.57 8.35 4.56
CA GLU A 119 7.97 8.40 4.95
C GLU A 119 8.80 8.96 3.81
N ARG A 120 9.51 10.04 4.09
CA ARG A 120 10.44 10.65 3.15
C ARG A 120 11.81 9.99 3.26
N ASN A 121 12.39 9.63 2.12
CA ASN A 121 13.78 9.21 2.09
C ASN A 121 14.67 10.41 2.50
N THR A 122 15.53 10.15 3.47
CA THR A 122 16.53 11.12 3.94
C THR A 122 17.92 10.55 3.68
N ALA A 123 18.95 11.36 3.81
CA ALA A 123 20.32 10.88 3.76
C ALA A 123 20.52 9.74 4.78
N PRO A 124 21.37 8.74 4.51
CA PRO A 124 21.54 7.54 5.37
C PRO A 124 21.84 7.83 6.84
N GLU A 125 22.32 9.02 7.14
CA GLU A 125 22.72 9.48 8.47
C GLU A 125 21.57 10.14 9.26
N LEU A 126 20.41 10.39 8.62
CA LEU A 126 19.26 11.06 9.20
C LEU A 126 18.09 10.09 9.33
N GLU A 127 17.35 10.20 10.44
CA GLU A 127 16.11 9.46 10.57
C GLU A 127 15.09 9.89 9.49
N PRO A 128 14.32 8.95 8.89
CA PRO A 128 13.29 9.27 7.93
C PRO A 128 12.27 10.24 8.54
N GLN A 129 11.97 11.32 7.81
CA GLN A 129 10.86 12.17 8.19
C GLN A 129 9.55 11.42 7.95
N ARG A 130 8.78 11.24 9.02
CA ARG A 130 7.50 10.53 9.01
C ARG A 130 6.37 11.50 9.30
N TYR A 131 5.39 11.51 8.41
CA TYR A 131 4.08 12.11 8.64
C TYR A 131 3.04 10.99 8.73
N GLN A 132 2.16 11.04 9.72
CA GLN A 132 1.12 10.04 9.92
C GLN A 132 -0.22 10.72 10.22
N GLY A 133 -1.22 10.42 9.40
CA GLY A 133 -2.60 10.74 9.66
C GLY A 133 -3.33 9.51 10.21
N LEU A 134 -4.11 9.72 11.27
CA LEU A 134 -4.95 8.69 11.87
C LEU A 134 -6.41 9.09 11.68
N VAL A 135 -7.21 8.18 11.12
CA VAL A 135 -8.64 8.36 10.94
C VAL A 135 -9.37 7.12 11.45
N GLY A 136 -10.29 7.33 12.39
CA GLY A 136 -11.28 6.31 12.74
C GLY A 136 -12.29 6.24 11.61
N PHE A 137 -12.55 5.06 11.05
CA PHE A 137 -13.44 4.97 9.92
C PHE A 137 -14.80 4.35 10.29
N GLN A 138 -15.82 5.20 10.21
CA GLN A 138 -17.22 4.81 10.28
C GLN A 138 -17.82 4.98 8.88
N ALA A 139 -17.23 4.29 7.90
CA ALA A 139 -17.60 4.36 6.50
C ALA A 139 -18.29 3.07 6.05
N GLN A 140 -19.00 3.13 4.92
CA GLN A 140 -19.65 1.94 4.36
C GLN A 140 -18.66 1.03 3.65
N ASP A 141 -17.62 1.60 3.04
CA ASP A 141 -16.58 0.92 2.27
C ASP A 141 -15.21 1.64 2.39
N LEU A 142 -14.16 1.03 1.85
CA LEU A 142 -12.82 1.59 1.88
C LEU A 142 -12.69 2.89 1.11
N ALA A 143 -13.36 3.03 -0.03
CA ALA A 143 -13.30 4.25 -0.82
C ALA A 143 -13.81 5.44 -0.03
N SER A 144 -14.99 5.28 0.61
CA SER A 144 -15.58 6.30 1.49
C SER A 144 -14.70 6.60 2.71
N ALA A 145 -14.02 5.59 3.28
CA ALA A 145 -13.09 5.79 4.39
C ALA A 145 -11.90 6.65 3.97
N PHE A 146 -11.37 6.43 2.77
CA PHE A 146 -10.28 7.22 2.22
C PHE A 146 -10.70 8.63 1.81
N GLU A 147 -11.92 8.80 1.26
CA GLU A 147 -12.48 10.13 0.98
C GLU A 147 -12.57 10.96 2.26
N GLN A 148 -13.06 10.38 3.35
CA GLN A 148 -13.10 11.02 4.68
C GLN A 148 -11.70 11.42 5.17
N TYR A 149 -10.68 10.57 4.95
CA TYR A 149 -9.30 10.92 5.29
C TYR A 149 -8.83 12.18 4.54
N PHE A 150 -9.06 12.26 3.21
CA PHE A 150 -8.65 13.43 2.43
C PHE A 150 -9.40 14.70 2.85
N GLU A 151 -10.67 14.58 3.18
CA GLU A 151 -11.46 15.73 3.66
C GLU A 151 -10.97 16.22 5.03
N GLN A 152 -10.70 15.31 5.97
CA GLN A 152 -10.32 15.66 7.33
C GLN A 152 -8.85 16.07 7.48
N SER A 153 -7.94 15.36 6.80
CA SER A 153 -6.49 15.53 6.98
C SER A 153 -5.86 16.45 5.94
N GLU A 154 -6.34 16.41 4.70
CA GLU A 154 -5.76 17.17 3.59
C GLU A 154 -6.64 18.37 3.18
N GLN A 155 -7.90 18.41 3.62
CA GLN A 155 -8.90 19.43 3.27
C GLN A 155 -9.09 19.56 1.75
N LEU A 156 -9.00 18.43 1.04
CA LEU A 156 -9.14 18.36 -0.42
C LEU A 156 -10.35 17.50 -0.78
N PRO A 157 -11.38 18.07 -1.43
CA PRO A 157 -12.48 17.28 -1.96
C PRO A 157 -11.98 16.21 -2.92
N THR A 158 -12.25 14.96 -2.58
CA THR A 158 -11.70 13.79 -3.28
C THR A 158 -12.81 12.78 -3.51
N ARG A 159 -12.80 12.13 -4.68
CA ARG A 159 -13.64 10.97 -4.99
C ARG A 159 -12.76 9.80 -5.37
N ILE A 160 -13.12 8.64 -4.87
CA ILE A 160 -12.34 7.41 -5.07
C ILE A 160 -13.29 6.26 -5.40
N VAL A 161 -12.90 5.44 -6.38
CA VAL A 161 -13.48 4.11 -6.57
C VAL A 161 -12.36 3.09 -6.59
N LEU A 162 -12.61 1.95 -5.95
CA LEU A 162 -11.66 0.85 -5.80
C LEU A 162 -12.40 -0.46 -6.07
N PHE A 163 -11.84 -1.30 -6.92
CA PHE A 163 -12.34 -2.64 -7.16
C PHE A 163 -11.21 -3.65 -7.19
N SER A 164 -11.51 -4.85 -6.76
CA SER A 164 -10.59 -5.98 -6.81
C SER A 164 -11.32 -7.27 -7.15
N ASN A 165 -10.65 -8.17 -7.80
CA ASN A 165 -11.07 -9.53 -8.04
C ASN A 165 -9.85 -10.47 -7.95
N ALA A 166 -10.01 -11.75 -8.28
CA ALA A 166 -8.91 -12.71 -8.23
C ALA A 166 -7.73 -12.34 -9.16
N GLU A 167 -7.97 -11.60 -10.23
CA GLU A 167 -6.98 -11.33 -11.28
C GLU A 167 -6.39 -9.92 -11.20
N GLN A 168 -7.19 -8.94 -10.78
CA GLN A 168 -6.84 -7.52 -10.87
C GLN A 168 -7.27 -6.75 -9.63
N ALA A 169 -6.48 -5.70 -9.30
CA ALA A 169 -6.87 -4.64 -8.40
C ALA A 169 -6.75 -3.29 -9.13
N VAL A 170 -7.81 -2.50 -9.12
CA VAL A 170 -7.93 -1.27 -9.92
C VAL A 170 -8.53 -0.15 -9.08
N GLY A 171 -8.23 1.08 -9.44
CA GLY A 171 -8.81 2.24 -8.77
C GLY A 171 -8.68 3.51 -9.59
N LEU A 172 -9.63 4.40 -9.39
CA LEU A 172 -9.64 5.75 -9.97
C LEU A 172 -9.87 6.76 -8.84
N LEU A 173 -9.07 7.81 -8.85
CA LEU A 173 -9.16 8.94 -7.93
C LEU A 173 -9.27 10.23 -8.73
N ILE A 174 -10.16 11.13 -8.30
CA ILE A 174 -10.17 12.53 -8.72
C ILE A 174 -10.14 13.42 -7.49
N GLN A 175 -9.48 14.57 -7.61
CA GLN A 175 -9.31 15.50 -6.51
C GLN A 175 -9.36 16.94 -7.02
N GLN A 176 -10.20 17.73 -6.37
CA GLN A 176 -10.27 19.16 -6.66
C GLN A 176 -9.00 19.86 -6.18
N MET A 177 -8.39 20.64 -7.06
CA MET A 177 -7.23 21.45 -6.69
C MET A 177 -7.65 22.76 -6.04
N PRO A 178 -6.91 23.22 -5.01
CA PRO A 178 -7.21 24.53 -4.39
C PRO A 178 -7.09 25.66 -5.41
N GLU A 179 -8.16 26.35 -5.64
CA GLU A 179 -8.20 27.58 -6.47
C GLU A 179 -9.29 28.49 -5.95
N GLN A 180 -9.03 29.81 -5.90
CA GLN A 180 -9.88 30.74 -5.17
C GLN A 180 -11.08 31.31 -5.98
N ASP A 181 -11.15 31.10 -7.30
CA ASP A 181 -12.13 31.82 -8.16
C ASP A 181 -12.87 30.93 -9.19
N ARG A 182 -13.11 29.64 -8.90
CA ARG A 182 -13.87 28.78 -9.83
C ARG A 182 -15.31 28.53 -9.40
N PRO A 183 -16.24 28.35 -10.36
CA PRO A 183 -17.60 27.95 -10.05
C PRO A 183 -17.66 26.61 -9.32
N ALA A 184 -18.45 26.52 -8.25
CA ALA A 184 -18.69 25.26 -7.54
C ALA A 184 -19.34 24.19 -8.46
N ASP A 185 -19.98 24.59 -9.52
CA ASP A 185 -20.65 23.71 -10.49
C ASP A 185 -19.68 22.78 -11.26
N ASP A 186 -18.42 23.19 -11.45
CA ASP A 186 -17.42 22.38 -12.14
C ASP A 186 -17.13 21.08 -11.39
N TRP A 187 -16.88 21.16 -10.09
CA TRP A 187 -16.64 19.97 -9.27
C TRP A 187 -17.85 19.03 -9.24
N SER A 188 -19.04 19.58 -9.05
CA SER A 188 -20.29 18.77 -9.03
C SER A 188 -20.52 18.06 -10.35
N ARG A 189 -20.21 18.69 -11.49
CA ARG A 189 -20.31 18.08 -12.82
C ARG A 189 -19.31 16.92 -12.96
N ILE A 190 -18.05 17.13 -12.57
CA ILE A 190 -17.02 16.07 -12.63
C ILE A 190 -17.38 14.90 -11.73
N GLN A 191 -17.92 15.15 -10.53
CA GLN A 191 -18.40 14.09 -9.65
C GLN A 191 -19.52 13.27 -10.31
N MET A 192 -20.49 13.91 -10.95
CA MET A 192 -21.56 13.20 -11.66
C MET A 192 -21.02 12.30 -12.79
N LEU A 193 -20.02 12.76 -13.54
CA LEU A 193 -19.36 11.93 -14.55
C LEU A 193 -18.59 10.77 -13.92
N PHE A 194 -17.85 11.02 -12.86
CA PHE A 194 -17.10 10.04 -12.10
C PHE A 194 -18.01 8.94 -11.53
N ASP A 195 -19.16 9.29 -10.99
CA ASP A 195 -20.12 8.36 -10.39
C ASP A 195 -20.77 7.40 -11.41
N THR A 196 -20.56 7.63 -12.72
CA THR A 196 -21.00 6.71 -13.76
C THR A 196 -20.05 5.54 -14.02
N VAL A 197 -18.85 5.55 -13.41
CA VAL A 197 -17.85 4.51 -13.62
C VAL A 197 -18.33 3.16 -13.07
N ARG A 198 -18.04 2.08 -13.80
CA ARG A 198 -18.39 0.73 -13.41
C ARG A 198 -17.13 -0.12 -13.27
N ALA A 199 -17.21 -1.14 -12.42
CA ALA A 199 -16.11 -2.07 -12.18
C ALA A 199 -15.62 -2.73 -13.49
N GLU A 200 -16.57 -3.18 -14.34
CA GLU A 200 -16.27 -3.86 -15.61
C GLU A 200 -15.44 -2.96 -16.53
N GLU A 201 -15.69 -1.66 -16.53
CA GLU A 201 -14.97 -0.70 -17.35
C GLU A 201 -13.55 -0.49 -16.83
N LEU A 202 -13.40 -0.36 -15.48
CA LEU A 202 -12.09 -0.28 -14.84
C LEU A 202 -11.25 -1.53 -15.09
N PHE A 203 -11.84 -2.72 -15.12
CA PHE A 203 -11.10 -3.95 -15.40
C PHE A 203 -10.74 -4.11 -16.88
N SER A 204 -11.63 -3.71 -17.81
CA SER A 204 -11.50 -4.05 -19.23
C SER A 204 -10.87 -2.97 -20.12
N LEU A 205 -11.19 -1.69 -19.88
CA LEU A 205 -10.73 -0.58 -20.73
C LEU A 205 -9.29 -0.18 -20.39
N ASP A 206 -8.52 0.26 -21.36
CA ASP A 206 -7.24 0.90 -21.08
C ASP A 206 -7.44 2.32 -20.48
N ALA A 207 -6.35 2.96 -20.04
CA ALA A 207 -6.43 4.25 -19.37
C ALA A 207 -7.02 5.34 -20.28
N ASN A 208 -6.62 5.38 -21.54
CA ASN A 208 -7.07 6.41 -22.46
C ASN A 208 -8.55 6.21 -22.83
N GLU A 209 -8.95 4.96 -23.08
CA GLU A 209 -10.34 4.60 -23.39
C GLU A 209 -11.26 4.96 -22.22
N LEU A 210 -10.88 4.63 -20.98
CA LEU A 210 -11.66 4.93 -19.79
C LEU A 210 -11.79 6.44 -19.58
N LEU A 211 -10.66 7.17 -19.63
CA LEU A 211 -10.66 8.61 -19.44
C LEU A 211 -11.45 9.33 -20.52
N TYR A 212 -11.37 8.89 -21.79
CA TYR A 212 -12.18 9.40 -22.87
C TYR A 212 -13.68 9.14 -22.63
N ARG A 213 -14.03 7.92 -22.26
CA ARG A 213 -15.43 7.57 -21.98
C ARG A 213 -16.03 8.42 -20.87
N LEU A 214 -15.26 8.69 -19.79
CA LEU A 214 -15.77 9.46 -18.65
C LEU A 214 -15.75 10.98 -18.89
N PHE A 215 -14.69 11.47 -19.52
CA PHE A 215 -14.36 12.91 -19.49
C PHE A 215 -14.06 13.51 -20.86
N HIS A 216 -14.58 12.94 -21.96
CA HIS A 216 -14.28 13.43 -23.33
C HIS A 216 -14.72 14.88 -23.58
N GLU A 217 -15.71 15.39 -22.83
CA GLU A 217 -16.13 16.79 -22.88
C GLU A 217 -15.27 17.73 -22.01
N GLU A 218 -14.45 17.16 -21.17
CA GLU A 218 -13.52 17.88 -20.30
C GLU A 218 -12.11 17.82 -20.90
N SER A 219 -11.36 18.88 -20.87
CA SER A 219 -10.01 18.91 -21.44
C SER A 219 -9.07 17.96 -20.69
N VAL A 220 -9.14 16.65 -20.99
CA VAL A 220 -8.33 15.61 -20.37
C VAL A 220 -6.89 15.70 -20.88
N ARG A 221 -5.95 15.85 -19.98
CA ARG A 221 -4.52 15.80 -20.28
C ARG A 221 -3.83 14.75 -19.43
N VAL A 222 -3.39 13.67 -20.08
CA VAL A 222 -2.54 12.65 -19.45
C VAL A 222 -1.17 13.28 -19.20
N LEU A 223 -0.69 13.21 -17.97
CA LEU A 223 0.58 13.81 -17.56
C LEU A 223 1.73 12.83 -17.76
N ASP A 224 1.62 11.65 -17.14
CA ASP A 224 2.60 10.58 -17.19
C ASP A 224 1.99 9.25 -16.76
N SER A 225 2.79 8.20 -16.92
CA SER A 225 2.47 6.86 -16.43
C SER A 225 3.69 6.25 -15.76
N LEU A 226 3.54 5.83 -14.51
CA LEU A 226 4.54 5.11 -13.74
C LEU A 226 4.27 3.61 -13.83
N ALA A 227 5.28 2.84 -14.23
CA ALA A 227 5.21 1.38 -14.19
C ALA A 227 5.21 0.90 -12.74
N LEU A 228 4.32 -0.05 -12.44
CA LEU A 228 4.17 -0.59 -11.09
C LEU A 228 4.65 -2.04 -11.05
N SER A 229 5.22 -2.45 -9.91
CA SER A 229 5.67 -3.82 -9.71
C SER A 229 5.70 -4.21 -8.23
N PHE A 230 5.58 -5.51 -7.97
CA PHE A 230 5.82 -6.03 -6.62
C PHE A 230 7.32 -5.96 -6.29
N ALA A 231 7.65 -5.41 -5.12
CA ALA A 231 8.98 -5.56 -4.51
C ALA A 231 8.88 -5.64 -2.99
N CYS A 232 9.73 -6.47 -2.41
CA CYS A 232 9.83 -6.59 -0.96
C CYS A 232 11.15 -5.98 -0.48
N SER A 233 11.07 -5.19 0.56
CA SER A 233 12.24 -4.56 1.20
C SER A 233 12.83 -5.41 2.34
N CYS A 234 12.45 -6.70 2.47
CA CYS A 234 13.06 -7.57 3.47
C CYS A 234 14.53 -7.84 3.17
N SER A 235 15.32 -7.96 4.20
CA SER A 235 16.72 -8.35 4.10
C SER A 235 17.11 -9.14 5.34
N ARG A 236 18.25 -9.84 5.27
CA ARG A 236 18.78 -10.59 6.40
C ARG A 236 19.04 -9.67 7.59
N GLU A 237 19.59 -8.48 7.37
CA GLU A 237 19.90 -7.49 8.39
C GLU A 237 18.64 -7.01 9.13
N ARG A 238 17.52 -6.83 8.41
CA ARG A 238 16.24 -6.47 9.02
C ARG A 238 15.68 -7.59 9.88
N VAL A 239 15.83 -8.84 9.43
CA VAL A 239 15.41 -10.00 10.20
C VAL A 239 16.31 -10.15 11.44
N GLU A 240 17.62 -9.96 11.32
CA GLU A 240 18.55 -9.95 12.46
C GLU A 240 18.16 -8.89 13.50
N THR A 241 17.83 -7.66 13.04
CA THR A 241 17.35 -6.59 13.93
C THR A 241 16.05 -6.98 14.63
N ALA A 242 15.11 -7.60 13.93
CA ALA A 242 13.87 -8.08 14.53
C ALA A 242 14.13 -9.17 15.58
N LEU A 243 15.01 -10.14 15.29
CA LEU A 243 15.40 -11.20 16.24
C LEU A 243 16.09 -10.61 17.48
N ILE A 244 16.96 -9.63 17.32
CA ILE A 244 17.60 -8.92 18.46
C ILE A 244 16.54 -8.25 19.33
N SER A 245 15.50 -7.67 18.74
CA SER A 245 14.43 -6.98 19.47
C SER A 245 13.55 -7.91 20.30
N LEU A 246 13.51 -9.22 20.00
CA LEU A 246 12.82 -10.23 20.82
C LEU A 246 13.54 -10.48 22.16
N GLY A 247 14.85 -10.29 22.18
CA GLY A 247 15.68 -10.51 23.36
C GLY A 247 16.39 -11.85 23.38
N LEU A 248 17.47 -11.91 24.18
CA LEU A 248 18.33 -13.11 24.29
C LEU A 248 17.59 -14.30 24.89
N ASP A 249 16.75 -14.06 25.90
CA ASP A 249 16.04 -15.14 26.62
C ASP A 249 15.06 -15.88 25.69
N GLU A 250 14.27 -15.13 24.91
CA GLU A 250 13.34 -15.70 23.92
C GLU A 250 14.08 -16.46 22.83
N MET A 251 15.21 -15.90 22.37
CA MET A 251 16.08 -16.54 21.39
C MET A 251 16.62 -17.87 21.91
N GLN A 252 17.14 -17.90 23.16
CA GLN A 252 17.66 -19.12 23.78
C GLN A 252 16.59 -20.17 23.94
N GLN A 253 15.40 -19.79 24.39
CA GLN A 253 14.28 -20.72 24.54
C GLN A 253 13.89 -21.35 23.20
N THR A 254 13.77 -20.55 22.13
CA THR A 254 13.46 -21.02 20.79
C THR A 254 14.53 -21.99 20.27
N LEU A 255 15.80 -21.74 20.54
CA LEU A 255 16.93 -22.58 20.11
C LEU A 255 17.08 -23.86 20.95
N LEU A 256 16.53 -23.92 22.16
CA LEU A 256 16.47 -25.17 22.94
C LEU A 256 15.47 -26.16 22.32
N GLU A 257 14.42 -25.64 21.67
CA GLU A 257 13.37 -26.46 21.07
C GLU A 257 13.68 -26.81 19.59
N ASN A 258 14.52 -26.00 18.93
CA ASN A 258 14.80 -26.13 17.50
C ASN A 258 16.30 -25.94 17.21
N GLU A 259 16.89 -26.84 16.42
CA GLU A 259 18.31 -26.74 16.02
C GLU A 259 18.61 -25.48 15.16
N ASN A 260 17.59 -24.99 14.43
CA ASN A 260 17.70 -23.82 13.56
C ASN A 260 16.43 -22.99 13.68
N ILE A 261 16.58 -21.67 13.56
CA ILE A 261 15.45 -20.74 13.46
C ILE A 261 15.24 -20.41 11.99
N THR A 262 14.02 -20.60 11.52
CA THR A 262 13.61 -20.14 10.17
C THR A 262 12.56 -19.06 10.32
N VAL A 263 12.88 -17.85 9.81
CA VAL A 263 11.97 -16.73 9.76
C VAL A 263 11.50 -16.53 8.33
N HIS A 264 10.21 -16.49 8.12
CA HIS A 264 9.61 -16.20 6.82
C HIS A 264 9.15 -14.75 6.79
N CYS A 265 9.43 -14.06 5.69
CA CYS A 265 8.90 -12.72 5.47
C CYS A 265 7.42 -12.82 5.09
N ASP A 266 6.53 -12.19 5.84
CA ASP A 266 5.08 -12.21 5.61
C ASP A 266 4.68 -11.59 4.26
N PHE A 267 5.49 -10.68 3.70
CA PHE A 267 5.20 -10.04 2.42
C PHE A 267 5.57 -10.89 1.20
N CYS A 268 6.69 -11.61 1.24
CA CYS A 268 7.22 -12.29 0.06
C CYS A 268 7.49 -13.79 0.26
N GLY A 269 7.32 -14.31 1.48
CA GLY A 269 7.59 -15.71 1.80
C GLY A 269 9.08 -16.06 1.83
N GLN A 270 10.01 -15.11 1.62
CA GLN A 270 11.45 -15.38 1.67
C GLN A 270 11.81 -15.94 3.04
N ALA A 271 12.45 -17.12 3.05
CA ALA A 271 12.95 -17.76 4.25
C ALA A 271 14.37 -17.27 4.58
N TYR A 272 14.59 -16.98 5.86
CA TYR A 272 15.89 -16.65 6.44
C TYR A 272 16.19 -17.66 7.53
N GLN A 273 17.26 -18.40 7.35
CA GLN A 273 17.68 -19.43 8.30
C GLN A 273 18.87 -18.96 9.13
N PHE A 274 18.82 -19.28 10.43
CA PHE A 274 19.86 -19.00 11.41
C PHE A 274 20.14 -20.28 12.17
N SER A 275 21.40 -20.72 12.15
CA SER A 275 21.86 -21.79 13.05
C SER A 275 21.87 -21.28 14.50
N GLN A 276 21.98 -22.21 15.45
CA GLN A 276 22.12 -21.86 16.87
C GLN A 276 23.27 -20.87 17.11
N GLU A 277 24.42 -21.11 16.50
CA GLU A 277 25.60 -20.23 16.62
C GLU A 277 25.31 -18.83 16.04
N GLN A 278 24.71 -18.78 14.84
CA GLN A 278 24.36 -17.51 14.18
C GLN A 278 23.32 -16.72 15.00
N GLY A 279 22.27 -17.39 15.48
CA GLY A 279 21.22 -16.74 16.29
C GLY A 279 21.76 -16.15 17.59
N LEU A 280 22.57 -16.91 18.31
CA LEU A 280 23.21 -16.42 19.54
C LEU A 280 24.21 -15.30 19.27
N SER A 281 25.02 -15.39 18.21
CA SER A 281 26.01 -14.36 17.86
C SER A 281 25.43 -12.98 17.58
N LEU A 282 24.13 -12.86 17.30
CA LEU A 282 23.46 -11.56 17.09
C LEU A 282 23.49 -10.67 18.35
N PHE A 283 23.60 -11.27 19.54
CA PHE A 283 23.56 -10.56 20.83
C PHE A 283 24.97 -10.20 21.36
N TRP A 284 26.03 -10.62 20.67
CA TRP A 284 27.38 -10.23 21.03
C TRP A 284 27.94 -9.19 20.04
N PRO A 285 28.66 -8.19 20.52
CA PRO A 285 29.32 -7.24 19.64
C PRO A 285 30.25 -8.00 18.69
N LYS A 286 30.14 -7.75 17.38
CA LYS A 286 31.10 -8.26 16.40
C LYS A 286 32.48 -7.75 16.83
N SER A 287 33.31 -8.63 17.43
CA SER A 287 34.70 -8.32 17.77
C SER A 287 35.39 -7.86 16.50
N SER A 288 35.82 -6.61 16.48
CA SER A 288 36.77 -6.13 15.48
C SER A 288 38.03 -7.01 15.60
N VAL A 289 38.20 -7.93 14.68
CA VAL A 289 39.44 -8.71 14.60
C VAL A 289 40.56 -7.69 14.43
N PRO A 290 41.52 -7.56 15.37
CA PRO A 290 42.65 -6.68 15.20
C PRO A 290 43.45 -7.23 14.04
N VAL A 291 43.58 -6.44 12.99
CA VAL A 291 44.56 -6.70 11.92
C VAL A 291 45.90 -6.72 12.60
N SER A 292 46.52 -7.89 12.68
CA SER A 292 47.89 -8.05 13.18
C SER A 292 48.82 -7.15 12.32
N PRO A 293 49.62 -6.26 12.92
CA PRO A 293 50.58 -5.53 12.13
C PRO A 293 51.60 -6.53 11.60
N SER A 294 51.70 -6.60 10.27
CA SER A 294 52.80 -7.31 9.60
C SER A 294 54.12 -6.69 10.03
N MET A 295 54.94 -7.45 10.76
CA MET A 295 56.34 -7.14 10.95
C MET A 295 57.05 -7.13 9.59
N HIS A 296 57.67 -6.02 9.28
CA HIS A 296 58.82 -5.91 8.42
C HIS A 296 59.98 -5.32 9.19
#